data_1fc98d3e70e24e35ac7cf3be577d5130
#
_entry.id   1fc98d3e70e24e35ac7cf3be577d5130
#
_cell.length_a   1.000
_cell.length_b   1.000
_cell.length_c   1.000
_cell.angle_alpha   90.00
_cell.angle_beta   90.00
_cell.angle_gamma   90.00
#
_symmetry.space_group_name_H-M   'P 1'
#
loop_
_entity.id
_entity.type
_entity.pdbx_description
1 polymer ?
#
loop_
_entity_poly.entity_id
_entity_poly.type
_entity_poly.pdbx_seq_one_letter_code
_entity_poly.pdbx_strand_id
1 'polypeptide(L)'
;MDIQASDAARERSSATTSALPVTIPKEYLREFCERNHIRRLSLFGSVLTERFRPESDVDMLVEFEPDHTPGYFGLAGMEIELSEKLGRKVDLRTARELSKHFRDRVIAEAAVQYERA
;
A
#
# COMPACT_ATOMS: atom_id res chain seq x y z
N MET A 1 21.72 -14.88 -18.42
CA MET A 1 21.81 -14.67 -17.91
C MET A 1 21.49 -14.55 -17.62
N ASP A 2 21.55 -14.05 -17.54
CA ASP A 2 21.50 -13.61 -17.07
C ASP A 2 21.01 -13.25 -16.86
N ILE A 3 21.06 -12.94 -16.87
CA ILE A 3 20.86 -12.40 -16.44
C ILE A 3 20.44 -12.04 -16.33
N GLN A 4 20.46 -11.73 -16.42
CA GLN A 4 20.27 -11.25 -16.12
C GLN A 4 19.88 -10.71 -16.03
N ALA A 5 20.01 -10.50 -16.40
CA ALA A 5 19.87 -9.84 -16.06
C ALA A 5 19.27 -9.47 -16.14
N SER A 6 19.28 -9.37 -16.43
CA SER A 6 18.95 -8.94 -16.19
C SER A 6 18.34 -8.66 -16.16
N ASP A 7 18.45 -8.44 -16.22
CA ASP A 7 18.05 -7.98 -15.87
C ASP A 7 17.71 -7.37 -15.71
N ALA A 8 17.86 -6.89 -15.95
CA ALA A 8 17.72 -6.15 -15.43
C ALA A 8 17.16 -5.49 -15.59
N ALA A 9 17.17 -4.90 -15.92
CA ALA A 9 16.66 -4.25 -15.71
C ALA A 9 15.78 -4.24 -15.93
N ARG A 10 15.80 -4.51 -16.05
CA ARG A 10 15.06 -4.59 -15.66
C ARG A 10 14.35 -4.30 -15.49
N GLU A 11 14.29 -4.01 -15.42
CA GLU A 11 13.82 -3.77 -14.73
C GLU A 11 13.57 -3.13 -14.20
N ARG A 12 13.22 -2.43 -14.57
CA ARG A 12 13.29 -1.70 -13.58
C ARG A 12 12.19 -1.00 -12.83
N SER A 13 11.27 -0.14 -13.16
CA SER A 13 10.28 0.47 -12.28
C SER A 13 9.32 -0.55 -11.71
N SER A 14 8.87 -1.47 -12.49
CA SER A 14 7.99 -2.52 -11.98
C SER A 14 8.75 -3.47 -11.08
N ALA A 15 10.05 -3.52 -11.20
CA ALA A 15 10.85 -4.35 -10.32
C ALA A 15 10.80 -3.85 -8.88
N THR A 16 10.48 -2.57 -8.69
CA THR A 16 10.35 -2.01 -7.35
C THR A 16 9.32 -2.76 -6.54
N THR A 17 8.19 -3.09 -7.16
CA THR A 17 7.13 -3.80 -6.45
C THR A 17 7.59 -5.17 -5.97
N SER A 18 8.32 -5.89 -6.79
CA SER A 18 8.77 -7.23 -6.42
C SER A 18 9.83 -7.22 -5.33
N ALA A 19 10.46 -6.07 -5.11
CA ALA A 19 11.48 -5.95 -4.07
C ALA A 19 10.90 -5.64 -2.69
N LEU A 20 9.61 -5.38 -2.60
CA LEU A 20 8.99 -5.06 -1.32
C LEU A 20 8.85 -6.30 -0.44
N PRO A 21 9.02 -6.14 0.87
CA PRO A 21 8.93 -7.28 1.80
C PRO A 21 7.51 -7.77 2.06
N VAL A 22 6.51 -7.03 1.57
CA VAL A 22 5.11 -7.40 1.75
C VAL A 22 4.48 -7.57 0.39
N THR A 23 3.82 -8.71 0.19
CA THR A 23 3.14 -9.01 -1.06
C THR A 23 1.66 -9.19 -0.80
N ILE A 24 0.83 -8.48 -1.54
CA ILE A 24 -0.62 -8.59 -1.43
C ILE A 24 -1.12 -9.29 -2.70
N PRO A 25 -1.86 -10.41 -2.56
CA PRO A 25 -2.37 -11.09 -3.76
C PRO A 25 -3.21 -10.15 -4.61
N LYS A 26 -2.91 -10.07 -5.88
CA LYS A 26 -3.53 -9.08 -6.76
C LYS A 26 -5.05 -9.23 -6.87
N GLU A 27 -5.52 -10.47 -6.99
CA GLU A 27 -6.95 -10.70 -7.10
C GLU A 27 -7.69 -10.25 -5.86
N TYR A 28 -7.13 -10.59 -4.70
CA TYR A 28 -7.72 -10.17 -3.44
C TYR A 28 -7.73 -8.66 -3.32
N LEU A 29 -6.61 -8.03 -3.65
CA LEU A 29 -6.48 -6.58 -3.51
C LEU A 29 -7.48 -5.85 -4.40
N ARG A 30 -7.63 -6.31 -5.64
CA ARG A 30 -8.59 -5.70 -6.54
C ARG A 30 -10.01 -5.80 -6.00
N GLU A 31 -10.39 -6.98 -5.54
CA GLU A 31 -11.72 -7.19 -5.00
C GLU A 31 -11.95 -6.34 -3.75
N PHE A 32 -10.94 -6.31 -2.87
CA PHE A 32 -11.03 -5.52 -1.65
C PHE A 32 -11.24 -4.04 -1.96
N CYS A 33 -10.47 -3.52 -2.91
CA CYS A 33 -10.55 -2.11 -3.25
C CYS A 33 -11.86 -1.78 -3.96
N GLU A 34 -12.31 -2.65 -4.84
CA GLU A 34 -13.59 -2.41 -5.53
C GLU A 34 -14.76 -2.43 -4.55
N ARG A 35 -14.73 -3.38 -3.63
CA ARG A 35 -15.80 -3.53 -2.64
C ARG A 35 -15.87 -2.34 -1.70
N ASN A 36 -14.75 -1.71 -1.44
CA ASN A 36 -14.66 -0.60 -0.50
C ASN A 36 -14.55 0.77 -1.17
N HIS A 37 -14.75 0.84 -2.47
CA HIS A 37 -14.72 2.10 -3.23
C HIS A 37 -13.38 2.82 -3.08
N ILE A 38 -12.31 2.06 -3.06
CA ILE A 38 -10.96 2.62 -2.99
C ILE A 38 -10.47 2.94 -4.39
N ARG A 39 -9.99 4.15 -4.57
CA ARG A 39 -9.45 4.60 -5.85
C ARG A 39 -7.98 4.27 -5.97
N ARG A 40 -7.24 4.35 -4.88
CA ARG A 40 -5.81 4.06 -4.87
C ARG A 40 -5.39 3.57 -3.50
N LEU A 41 -4.54 2.54 -3.48
CA LEU A 41 -3.99 2.01 -2.24
C LEU A 41 -2.49 1.85 -2.43
N SER A 42 -1.71 2.44 -1.52
CA SER A 42 -0.26 2.48 -1.63
C SER A 42 0.39 2.05 -0.32
N LEU A 43 1.60 1.53 -0.42
CA LEU A 43 2.43 1.27 0.75
C LEU A 43 3.32 2.48 1.02
N PHE A 44 3.53 2.82 2.29
CA PHE A 44 4.45 3.89 2.63
C PHE A 44 5.08 3.59 3.98
N GLY A 45 6.02 4.44 4.39
CA GLY A 45 6.64 4.31 5.70
C GLY A 45 7.73 3.25 5.73
N SER A 46 7.87 2.59 6.87
CA SER A 46 9.00 1.70 7.12
C SER A 46 9.09 0.54 6.13
N VAL A 47 7.96 0.09 5.58
CA VAL A 47 7.97 -1.03 4.63
C VAL A 47 8.79 -0.71 3.39
N LEU A 48 9.00 0.56 3.10
CA LEU A 48 9.81 1.00 1.95
C LEU A 48 11.28 1.17 2.30
N THR A 49 11.68 0.84 3.53
CA THR A 49 13.04 1.09 4.01
C THR A 49 13.65 -0.19 4.56
N GLU A 50 14.95 -0.12 4.83
CA GLU A 50 15.67 -1.24 5.42
C GLU A 50 15.35 -1.42 6.90
N ARG A 51 14.59 -0.49 7.48
CA ARG A 51 14.20 -0.59 8.89
C ARG A 51 13.05 -1.55 9.12
N PHE A 52 12.40 -2.00 8.05
CA PHE A 52 11.23 -2.85 8.19
C PHE A 52 11.61 -4.19 8.82
N ARG A 53 10.88 -4.58 9.85
CA ARG A 53 11.09 -5.81 10.60
C ARG A 53 9.84 -6.67 10.53
N PRO A 54 9.94 -7.97 10.87
CA PRO A 54 8.74 -8.83 10.90
C PRO A 54 7.65 -8.32 11.83
N GLU A 55 8.03 -7.60 12.89
CA GLU A 55 7.06 -7.06 13.84
C GLU A 55 6.61 -5.63 13.50
N SER A 56 7.14 -5.06 12.44
CA SER A 56 6.75 -3.70 12.04
C SER A 56 5.34 -3.67 11.48
N ASP A 57 4.64 -2.55 11.73
CA ASP A 57 3.33 -2.33 11.13
C ASP A 57 3.51 -2.02 9.64
N VAL A 58 2.48 -2.33 8.86
CA VAL A 58 2.47 -2.01 7.44
C VAL A 58 1.60 -0.77 7.26
N ASP A 59 2.23 0.34 6.89
CA ASP A 59 1.51 1.60 6.68
C ASP A 59 1.01 1.67 5.25
N MET A 60 -0.28 1.94 5.10
CA MET A 60 -0.90 2.05 3.78
C MET A 60 -1.63 3.37 3.67
N LEU A 61 -1.45 4.02 2.52
CA LEU A 61 -2.16 5.25 2.19
C LEU A 61 -3.33 4.90 1.30
N VAL A 62 -4.54 5.25 1.73
CA VAL A 62 -5.74 4.90 1.00
C VAL A 62 -6.45 6.16 0.52
N GLU A 63 -6.90 6.14 -0.74
CA GLU A 63 -7.70 7.20 -1.33
C GLU A 63 -9.01 6.60 -1.80
N PHE A 64 -10.11 7.20 -1.39
CA PHE A 64 -11.44 6.71 -1.72
C PHE A 64 -12.03 7.49 -2.89
N GLU A 65 -12.99 6.87 -3.56
CA GLU A 65 -13.74 7.57 -4.59
C GLU A 65 -14.56 8.67 -3.94
N PRO A 66 -14.86 9.74 -4.69
CA PRO A 66 -15.64 10.85 -4.12
C PRO A 66 -16.92 10.34 -3.47
N ASP A 67 -17.25 10.90 -2.32
CA ASP A 67 -18.47 10.57 -1.56
C ASP A 67 -18.52 9.16 -1.01
N HIS A 68 -17.37 8.45 -1.01
CA HIS A 68 -17.32 7.09 -0.50
C HIS A 68 -16.31 6.94 0.63
N THR A 69 -15.87 8.03 1.21
CA THR A 69 -14.95 7.96 2.35
C THR A 69 -15.71 7.42 3.56
N PRO A 70 -15.25 6.30 4.12
CA PRO A 70 -15.94 5.69 5.26
C PRO A 70 -15.69 6.47 6.53
N GLY A 71 -16.53 6.22 7.53
CA GLY A 71 -16.29 6.78 8.84
C GLY A 71 -15.19 5.98 9.55
N TYR A 72 -14.96 6.38 10.79
CA TYR A 72 -13.90 5.77 11.59
C TYR A 72 -14.04 4.25 11.69
N PHE A 73 -15.25 3.77 11.99
CA PHE A 73 -15.45 2.33 12.15
C PHE A 73 -15.29 1.56 10.84
N GLY A 74 -15.68 2.17 9.73
CA GLY A 74 -15.47 1.54 8.44
C GLY A 74 -14.00 1.36 8.13
N LEU A 75 -13.22 2.40 8.40
CA LEU A 75 -11.77 2.33 8.18
C LEU A 75 -11.13 1.28 9.09
N ALA A 76 -11.54 1.24 10.35
CA ALA A 76 -11.02 0.25 11.29
C ALA A 76 -11.33 -1.17 10.83
N GLY A 77 -12.52 -1.40 10.29
CA GLY A 77 -12.88 -2.72 9.77
C GLY A 77 -11.99 -3.13 8.61
N MET A 78 -11.64 -2.18 7.74
CA MET A 78 -10.73 -2.46 6.64
C MET A 78 -9.34 -2.82 7.16
N GLU A 79 -8.86 -2.12 8.19
CA GLU A 79 -7.57 -2.42 8.79
C GLU A 79 -7.54 -3.84 9.35
N ILE A 80 -8.62 -4.23 10.01
CA ILE A 80 -8.72 -5.56 10.60
C ILE A 80 -8.67 -6.62 9.49
N GLU A 81 -9.43 -6.41 8.44
CA GLU A 81 -9.48 -7.38 7.34
C GLU A 81 -8.10 -7.52 6.69
N LEU A 82 -7.45 -6.41 6.39
CA LEU A 82 -6.13 -6.46 5.76
C LEU A 82 -5.10 -7.08 6.69
N SER A 83 -5.19 -6.77 7.98
CA SER A 83 -4.25 -7.33 8.95
C SER A 83 -4.37 -8.85 9.02
N GLU A 84 -5.59 -9.35 9.00
CA GLU A 84 -5.82 -10.78 9.03
C GLU A 84 -5.32 -11.44 7.74
N LYS A 85 -5.55 -10.79 6.61
CA LYS A 85 -5.15 -11.33 5.32
C LYS A 85 -3.63 -11.39 5.19
N LEU A 86 -2.94 -10.37 5.69
CA LEU A 86 -1.48 -10.30 5.56
C LEU A 86 -0.73 -10.94 6.72
N GLY A 87 -1.43 -11.25 7.80
CA GLY A 87 -0.79 -11.84 8.97
C GLY A 87 0.08 -10.89 9.75
N ARG A 88 -0.15 -9.58 9.62
CA ARG A 88 0.57 -8.56 10.37
C ARG A 88 -0.28 -7.30 10.43
N LYS A 89 0.02 -6.45 11.41
CA LYS A 89 -0.80 -5.27 11.63
C LYS A 89 -0.68 -4.28 10.46
N VAL A 90 -1.82 -3.81 9.99
CA VAL A 90 -1.91 -2.82 8.92
C VAL A 90 -2.49 -1.54 9.51
N ASP A 91 -1.87 -0.40 9.19
CA ASP A 91 -2.37 0.93 9.51
C ASP A 91 -2.83 1.59 8.22
N LEU A 92 -4.12 1.89 8.13
CA LEU A 92 -4.65 2.63 6.98
C LEU A 92 -4.74 4.11 7.31
N ARG A 93 -4.19 4.94 6.44
CA ARG A 93 -4.21 6.39 6.61
C ARG A 93 -4.73 7.04 5.35
N THR A 94 -5.52 8.09 5.52
CA THR A 94 -5.88 8.93 4.39
C THR A 94 -4.88 10.09 4.33
N ALA A 95 -4.81 10.76 3.17
CA ALA A 95 -3.89 11.88 3.04
C ALA A 95 -4.18 12.98 4.06
N ARG A 96 -5.46 13.14 4.41
CA ARG A 96 -5.86 14.20 5.36
C ARG A 96 -5.31 13.96 6.76
N GLU A 97 -5.08 12.70 7.12
CA GLU A 97 -4.56 12.37 8.44
C GLU A 97 -3.07 12.60 8.56
N LEU A 98 -2.38 12.77 7.44
CA LEU A 98 -0.94 12.98 7.46
C LEU A 98 -0.64 14.43 7.73
N SER A 99 0.47 14.66 8.44
CA SER A 99 0.94 16.01 8.69
C SER A 99 1.14 16.75 7.37
N LYS A 100 0.72 18.01 7.34
CA LYS A 100 0.88 18.81 6.14
C LYS A 100 2.33 18.88 5.69
N HIS A 101 3.25 18.83 6.64
CA HIS A 101 4.68 18.99 6.34
C HIS A 101 5.26 17.82 5.58
N PHE A 102 4.76 16.61 5.77
CA PHE A 102 5.31 15.48 5.04
C PHE A 102 4.29 14.75 4.17
N ARG A 103 3.07 15.28 4.07
CA ARG A 103 2.04 14.66 3.24
C ARG A 103 2.49 14.50 1.80
N ASP A 104 2.99 15.57 1.21
CA ASP A 104 3.42 15.53 -0.19
C ASP A 104 4.56 14.55 -0.39
N ARG A 105 5.47 14.47 0.58
CA ARG A 105 6.57 13.55 0.50
C ARG A 105 6.09 12.10 0.55
N VAL A 106 5.17 11.81 1.46
CA VAL A 106 4.63 10.46 1.56
C VAL A 106 3.95 10.07 0.26
N ILE A 107 3.14 10.97 -0.31
CA ILE A 107 2.44 10.69 -1.55
C ILE A 107 3.44 10.43 -2.68
N ALA A 108 4.51 11.22 -2.75
CA ALA A 108 5.49 11.09 -3.80
C ALA A 108 6.29 9.79 -3.70
N GLU A 109 6.55 9.32 -2.48
CA GLU A 109 7.37 8.13 -2.26
C GLU A 109 6.58 6.85 -2.13
N ALA A 110 5.26 6.93 -2.01
CA ALA A 110 4.43 5.76 -1.78
C ALA A 110 4.48 4.79 -2.97
N ALA A 111 4.48 3.51 -2.65
CA ALA A 111 4.50 2.47 -3.67
C ALA A 111 3.07 2.01 -3.94
N VAL A 112 2.51 2.42 -5.08
CA VAL A 112 1.13 2.13 -5.43
C VAL A 112 0.95 0.63 -5.63
N GLN A 113 -0.03 0.05 -4.95
CA GLN A 113 -0.37 -1.36 -5.08
C GLN A 113 -1.63 -1.56 -5.91
N TYR A 114 -2.55 -0.62 -5.85
CA TYR A 114 -3.79 -0.67 -6.60
C TYR A 114 -4.17 0.75 -7.01
N GLU A 115 -4.59 0.89 -8.24
CA GLU A 115 -5.10 2.17 -8.72
C GLU A 115 -6.18 1.90 -9.75
N ARG A 116 -7.32 2.52 -9.54
CA ARG A 116 -8.44 2.37 -10.46
C ARG A 116 -8.18 3.15 -11.74
N ALA A 117 -8.44 2.47 -12.85
CA ALA A 117 -8.24 3.10 -14.16
C ALA A 117 -9.25 4.22 -14.43
#